data_0cd91cf4e914ed20b8fa6b300b0c17be
#
_entry.id   0cd91cf4e914ed20b8fa6b300b0c17be
#
_cell.length_a   1.000
_cell.length_b   1.000
_cell.length_c   1.000
_cell.angle_alpha   90.00
_cell.angle_beta   90.00
_cell.angle_gamma   90.00
#
_symmetry.space_group_name_H-M   'P 1'
#
loop_
_entity.id
_entity.type
_entity.pdbx_description
1 polymer ?
#
loop_
_entity_poly.entity_id
_entity_poly.type
_entity_poly.pdbx_seq_one_letter_code
_entity_poly.pdbx_strand_id
1 'polypeptide(L)'
;GRWVVVIGNGYESRSKRAQLLVVELQTGQVIARLDTGVGSDSQPNGLGGVALVRDGNQVITGAFAGDLRGNVWKFDLAGSHPSNWKVSYGKKPMFTAHDGRAITAAPVLVTHPLGGVMVLVGTGKLFEVGDNEVPANYDQDSGPFDSLYGLWDTARLSIDRNGNRTWAADDRKNADGSTSKGNDG
;
A
#
# COMPACT_ATOMS: atom_id res chain seq x y z
N GLY A 1 -0.49 24.13 -5.22
CA GLY A 1 -0.89 22.71 -5.22
C GLY A 1 -1.24 22.25 -6.63
N ARG A 2 -1.25 20.94 -6.82
CA ARG A 2 -1.65 20.31 -8.11
C ARG A 2 -2.77 19.32 -7.83
N TRP A 3 -3.72 19.24 -8.73
CA TRP A 3 -4.71 18.18 -8.72
C TRP A 3 -4.13 16.94 -9.40
N VAL A 4 -4.20 15.82 -8.71
CA VAL A 4 -3.62 14.57 -9.20
C VAL A 4 -4.60 13.41 -9.05
N VAL A 5 -4.44 12.40 -9.90
CA VAL A 5 -5.01 11.07 -9.75
C VAL A 5 -3.88 10.13 -9.33
N VAL A 6 -4.11 9.32 -8.31
CA VAL A 6 -3.17 8.31 -7.82
C VAL A 6 -3.79 6.94 -8.06
N ILE A 7 -3.12 6.12 -8.84
CA ILE A 7 -3.65 4.81 -9.28
C ILE A 7 -2.56 3.73 -9.25
N GLY A 8 -2.98 2.49 -9.04
CA GLY A 8 -2.16 1.32 -9.35
C GLY A 8 -2.05 1.11 -10.86
N ASN A 9 -0.97 0.47 -11.30
CA ASN A 9 -0.77 0.19 -12.72
C ASN A 9 -1.62 -0.96 -13.27
N GLY A 10 -2.44 -1.60 -12.40
CA GLY A 10 -3.31 -2.71 -12.78
C GLY A 10 -2.55 -4.02 -13.01
N TYR A 11 -3.31 -5.07 -13.32
CA TYR A 11 -2.81 -6.44 -13.26
C TYR A 11 -1.92 -6.81 -14.45
N GLU A 12 -2.34 -6.63 -15.65
CA GLU A 12 -1.57 -7.04 -16.83
C GLU A 12 -0.70 -5.92 -17.43
N SER A 13 -0.09 -5.11 -16.57
CA SER A 13 0.74 -4.02 -17.08
C SER A 13 1.99 -4.55 -17.77
N ARG A 14 2.47 -3.80 -18.79
CA ARG A 14 3.67 -4.17 -19.56
C ARG A 14 4.92 -4.31 -18.70
N SER A 15 4.99 -3.61 -17.57
CA SER A 15 6.14 -3.66 -16.67
C SER A 15 6.23 -4.97 -15.90
N LYS A 16 5.15 -5.75 -15.82
CA LYS A 16 5.02 -6.96 -14.99
C LYS A 16 5.37 -6.74 -13.51
N ARG A 17 5.42 -5.48 -13.05
CA ARG A 17 5.75 -5.07 -11.70
C ARG A 17 4.63 -4.25 -11.09
N ALA A 18 4.47 -4.32 -9.77
CA ALA A 18 3.55 -3.47 -9.04
C ALA A 18 4.09 -2.03 -8.98
N GLN A 19 3.33 -1.06 -9.51
CA GLN A 19 3.72 0.34 -9.61
C GLN A 19 2.57 1.26 -9.24
N LEU A 20 2.86 2.30 -8.44
CA LEU A 20 1.96 3.42 -8.21
C LEU A 20 2.24 4.52 -9.23
N LEU A 21 1.20 5.02 -9.87
CA LEU A 21 1.27 6.12 -10.82
C LEU A 21 0.60 7.35 -10.24
N VAL A 22 1.25 8.50 -10.33
CA VAL A 22 0.65 9.79 -10.01
C VAL A 22 0.55 10.60 -11.28
N VAL A 23 -0.68 10.94 -11.66
CA VAL A 23 -1.00 11.62 -12.91
C VAL A 23 -1.53 13.01 -12.60
N GLU A 24 -0.95 14.04 -13.19
CA GLU A 24 -1.46 15.40 -13.10
C GLU A 24 -2.78 15.52 -13.87
N LEU A 25 -3.83 15.97 -13.19
CA LEU A 25 -5.18 15.97 -13.76
C LEU A 25 -5.32 16.95 -14.93
N GLN A 26 -4.63 18.08 -14.86
CA GLN A 26 -4.72 19.12 -15.87
C GLN A 26 -4.10 18.73 -17.21
N THR A 27 -2.97 18.01 -17.16
CA THR A 27 -2.17 17.70 -18.36
C THR A 27 -2.27 16.24 -18.79
N GLY A 28 -2.76 15.36 -17.91
CA GLY A 28 -2.73 13.91 -18.12
C GLY A 28 -1.32 13.29 -18.03
N GLN A 29 -0.32 14.08 -17.64
CA GLN A 29 1.06 13.59 -17.53
C GLN A 29 1.30 12.78 -16.26
N VAL A 30 2.04 11.68 -16.40
CA VAL A 30 2.54 10.91 -15.24
C VAL A 30 3.70 11.71 -14.64
N ILE A 31 3.48 12.30 -13.47
CA ILE A 31 4.48 13.11 -12.76
C ILE A 31 5.32 12.30 -11.76
N ALA A 32 4.85 11.11 -11.39
CA ALA A 32 5.64 10.14 -10.61
C ALA A 32 5.23 8.71 -10.94
N ARG A 33 6.22 7.82 -10.92
CA ARG A 33 6.08 6.38 -11.03
C ARG A 33 6.89 5.73 -9.92
N LEU A 34 6.21 5.15 -8.93
CA LEU A 34 6.84 4.52 -7.78
C LEU A 34 6.80 3.00 -7.98
N ASP A 35 7.94 2.44 -8.37
CA ASP A 35 8.11 1.01 -8.67
C ASP A 35 8.53 0.26 -7.40
N THR A 36 7.76 -0.71 -6.99
CA THR A 36 8.07 -1.59 -5.85
C THR A 36 9.26 -2.50 -6.12
N GLY A 37 9.56 -2.76 -7.40
CA GLY A 37 10.57 -3.72 -7.82
C GLY A 37 10.09 -5.18 -7.83
N VAL A 38 8.87 -5.45 -7.37
CA VAL A 38 8.33 -6.81 -7.27
C VAL A 38 7.49 -7.15 -8.51
N GLY A 39 7.86 -8.23 -9.17
CA GLY A 39 7.27 -8.78 -10.37
C GLY A 39 8.31 -8.98 -11.48
N SER A 40 8.05 -9.94 -12.36
CA SER A 40 8.89 -10.30 -13.51
C SER A 40 8.04 -10.96 -14.60
N ASP A 41 8.63 -11.27 -15.75
CA ASP A 41 7.93 -11.98 -16.83
C ASP A 41 7.45 -13.38 -16.40
N SER A 42 8.25 -14.08 -15.59
CA SER A 42 7.89 -15.40 -15.05
C SER A 42 6.95 -15.34 -13.86
N GLN A 43 6.90 -14.20 -13.18
CA GLN A 43 6.05 -13.95 -12.01
C GLN A 43 5.42 -12.56 -12.10
N PRO A 44 4.45 -12.37 -12.99
CA PRO A 44 3.83 -11.08 -13.18
C PRO A 44 3.21 -10.54 -11.89
N ASN A 45 3.25 -9.22 -11.75
CA ASN A 45 2.64 -8.50 -10.65
C ASN A 45 1.97 -7.22 -11.15
N GLY A 46 1.11 -6.66 -10.34
CA GLY A 46 0.44 -5.40 -10.62
C GLY A 46 -0.19 -4.87 -9.35
N LEU A 47 -0.20 -3.55 -9.23
CA LEU A 47 -0.80 -2.88 -8.08
C LEU A 47 -2.31 -2.72 -8.31
N GLY A 48 -3.09 -3.13 -7.31
CA GLY A 48 -4.55 -3.06 -7.31
C GLY A 48 -5.12 -1.69 -6.96
N GLY A 49 -6.28 -1.68 -6.32
CA GLY A 49 -6.93 -0.48 -5.83
C GLY A 49 -6.10 0.27 -4.79
N VAL A 50 -6.19 1.60 -4.81
CA VAL A 50 -5.37 2.49 -3.97
C VAL A 50 -6.24 3.22 -2.97
N ALA A 51 -5.83 3.22 -1.70
CA ALA A 51 -6.41 4.04 -0.64
C ALA A 51 -5.46 5.20 -0.29
N LEU A 52 -5.99 6.42 -0.15
CA LEU A 52 -5.20 7.63 0.02
C LEU A 52 -5.27 8.16 1.46
N VAL A 53 -4.12 8.53 2.00
CA VAL A 53 -4.03 9.30 3.24
C VAL A 53 -3.94 10.78 2.89
N ARG A 54 -4.75 11.59 3.57
CA ARG A 54 -4.76 13.05 3.42
C ARG A 54 -4.54 13.72 4.76
N ASP A 55 -3.90 14.88 4.73
CA ASP A 55 -3.79 15.74 5.91
C ASP A 55 -5.08 16.54 6.15
N GLY A 56 -5.09 17.37 7.19
CA GLY A 56 -6.23 18.24 7.54
C GLY A 56 -6.58 19.26 6.45
N ASN A 57 -5.69 19.55 5.52
CA ASN A 57 -5.88 20.43 4.37
C ASN A 57 -6.26 19.67 3.08
N GLN A 58 -6.61 18.39 3.20
CA GLN A 58 -6.94 17.49 2.09
C GLN A 58 -5.78 17.23 1.10
N VAL A 59 -4.54 17.53 1.50
CA VAL A 59 -3.36 17.23 0.70
C VAL A 59 -3.03 15.73 0.85
N ILE A 60 -2.83 15.04 -0.28
CA ILE A 60 -2.42 13.64 -0.30
C ILE A 60 -1.00 13.55 0.25
N THR A 61 -0.81 12.76 1.30
CA THR A 61 0.48 12.59 1.99
C THR A 61 0.97 11.14 1.94
N GLY A 62 0.11 10.20 1.59
CA GLY A 62 0.47 8.80 1.48
C GLY A 62 -0.59 8.00 0.74
N ALA A 63 -0.23 6.77 0.40
CA ALA A 63 -1.13 5.82 -0.22
C ALA A 63 -0.83 4.40 0.25
N PHE A 64 -1.86 3.56 0.27
CA PHE A 64 -1.74 2.12 0.50
C PHE A 64 -2.39 1.37 -0.64
N ALA A 65 -1.81 0.24 -1.04
CA ALA A 65 -2.37 -0.62 -2.06
C ALA A 65 -1.89 -2.06 -1.90
N GLY A 66 -2.73 -3.00 -2.33
CA GLY A 66 -2.37 -4.41 -2.47
C GLY A 66 -1.81 -4.73 -3.84
N ASP A 67 -1.15 -5.88 -3.97
CA ASP A 67 -0.70 -6.40 -5.26
C ASP A 67 -1.11 -7.86 -5.47
N LEU A 68 -0.86 -8.40 -6.69
CA LEU A 68 -1.19 -9.78 -7.05
C LEU A 68 -0.37 -10.85 -6.31
N ARG A 69 0.72 -10.45 -5.64
CA ARG A 69 1.59 -11.33 -4.87
C ARG A 69 1.28 -11.28 -3.37
N GLY A 70 0.13 -10.69 -3.01
CA GLY A 70 -0.33 -10.60 -1.62
C GLY A 70 0.40 -9.57 -0.77
N ASN A 71 1.19 -8.70 -1.37
CA ASN A 71 1.87 -7.65 -0.63
C ASN A 71 0.96 -6.46 -0.39
N VAL A 72 1.09 -5.84 0.78
CA VAL A 72 0.53 -4.52 1.08
C VAL A 72 1.67 -3.51 1.09
N TRP A 73 1.53 -2.48 0.28
CA TRP A 73 2.51 -1.43 0.08
C TRP A 73 2.05 -0.11 0.67
N LYS A 74 2.99 0.60 1.29
CA LYS A 74 2.83 2.01 1.65
C LYS A 74 3.70 2.86 0.73
N PHE A 75 3.15 3.99 0.31
CA PHE A 75 3.85 4.99 -0.49
C PHE A 75 3.87 6.31 0.27
N ASP A 76 5.05 6.90 0.43
CA ASP A 76 5.25 8.22 1.01
C ASP A 76 5.13 9.27 -0.10
N LEU A 77 4.10 10.09 -0.01
CA LEU A 77 3.80 11.19 -0.94
C LEU A 77 3.87 12.56 -0.23
N ALA A 78 4.45 12.61 0.98
CA ALA A 78 4.44 13.79 1.83
C ALA A 78 5.38 14.90 1.33
N GLY A 79 6.46 14.54 0.62
CA GLY A 79 7.41 15.51 0.11
C GLY A 79 6.78 16.54 -0.84
N SER A 80 7.23 17.78 -0.79
CA SER A 80 6.73 18.89 -1.60
C SER A 80 6.99 18.75 -3.10
N HIS A 81 7.94 17.89 -3.49
CA HIS A 81 8.31 17.64 -4.89
C HIS A 81 8.18 16.14 -5.21
N PRO A 82 7.68 15.77 -6.42
CA PRO A 82 7.52 14.37 -6.81
C PRO A 82 8.78 13.50 -6.73
N SER A 83 9.97 14.09 -6.87
CA SER A 83 11.26 13.38 -6.74
C SER A 83 11.53 12.87 -5.32
N ASN A 84 10.84 13.40 -4.32
CA ASN A 84 10.97 12.99 -2.91
C ASN A 84 9.98 11.88 -2.54
N TRP A 85 9.03 11.56 -3.43
CA TRP A 85 8.07 10.50 -3.19
C TRP A 85 8.72 9.13 -3.37
N LYS A 86 8.34 8.19 -2.53
CA LYS A 86 9.01 6.89 -2.50
C LYS A 86 8.08 5.77 -2.03
N VAL A 87 8.46 4.54 -2.35
CA VAL A 87 7.96 3.35 -1.68
C VAL A 87 8.55 3.34 -0.26
N SER A 88 7.70 3.28 0.76
CA SER A 88 8.11 3.27 2.16
C SER A 88 8.85 2.00 2.53
N TYR A 89 9.38 1.94 3.76
CA TYR A 89 10.04 0.76 4.34
C TYR A 89 11.20 0.23 3.49
N GLY A 90 11.99 1.13 2.89
CA GLY A 90 13.15 0.73 2.08
C GLY A 90 12.78 -0.11 0.84
N LYS A 91 11.60 0.12 0.27
CA LYS A 91 10.99 -0.70 -0.82
C LYS A 91 10.66 -2.14 -0.41
N LYS A 92 10.38 -2.36 0.88
CA LYS A 92 9.81 -3.63 1.34
C LYS A 92 8.29 -3.47 1.50
N PRO A 93 7.51 -4.54 1.30
CA PRO A 93 6.10 -4.49 1.63
C PRO A 93 5.92 -4.31 3.14
N MET A 94 4.89 -3.57 3.54
CA MET A 94 4.48 -3.47 4.93
C MET A 94 4.04 -4.83 5.49
N PHE A 95 3.45 -5.65 4.62
CA PHE A 95 2.94 -6.97 4.95
C PHE A 95 2.86 -7.83 3.69
N THR A 96 3.00 -9.14 3.84
CA THR A 96 2.72 -10.11 2.78
C THR A 96 1.73 -11.14 3.31
N ALA A 97 0.62 -11.35 2.62
CA ALA A 97 -0.39 -12.33 2.97
C ALA A 97 0.18 -13.75 2.90
N HIS A 98 -0.33 -14.63 3.76
CA HIS A 98 0.02 -16.05 3.74
C HIS A 98 -0.19 -16.63 2.33
N ASP A 99 0.72 -17.44 1.89
CA ASP A 99 0.74 -18.06 0.54
C ASP A 99 0.75 -17.08 -0.64
N GLY A 100 1.07 -15.80 -0.41
CA GLY A 100 1.13 -14.79 -1.46
C GLY A 100 -0.21 -14.55 -2.16
N ARG A 101 -1.33 -14.74 -1.46
CA ARG A 101 -2.68 -14.55 -2.03
C ARG A 101 -2.91 -13.12 -2.43
N ALA A 102 -3.38 -12.93 -3.66
CA ALA A 102 -3.59 -11.62 -4.26
C ALA A 102 -4.46 -10.70 -3.38
N ILE A 103 -4.11 -9.43 -3.33
CA ILE A 103 -4.91 -8.37 -2.70
C ILE A 103 -5.27 -7.38 -3.81
N THR A 104 -6.52 -7.49 -4.30
CA THR A 104 -6.97 -6.77 -5.50
C THR A 104 -7.83 -5.55 -5.19
N ALA A 105 -8.57 -5.60 -4.09
CA ALA A 105 -9.39 -4.49 -3.63
C ALA A 105 -8.55 -3.36 -3.01
N ALA A 106 -9.07 -2.13 -3.09
CA ALA A 106 -8.46 -1.01 -2.36
C ALA A 106 -8.54 -1.26 -0.84
N PRO A 107 -7.47 -1.00 -0.08
CA PRO A 107 -7.52 -1.04 1.37
C PRO A 107 -8.56 -0.07 1.95
N VAL A 108 -9.13 -0.41 3.09
CA VAL A 108 -9.91 0.54 3.90
C VAL A 108 -9.01 1.09 5.00
N LEU A 109 -8.98 2.41 5.12
CA LEU A 109 -8.15 3.11 6.10
C LEU A 109 -9.00 3.65 7.24
N VAL A 110 -8.60 3.37 8.48
CA VAL A 110 -9.26 3.86 9.70
C VAL A 110 -8.20 4.45 10.62
N THR A 111 -8.48 5.59 11.23
CA THR A 111 -7.60 6.18 12.24
C THR A 111 -7.54 5.28 13.47
N HIS A 112 -6.34 4.92 13.91
CA HIS A 112 -6.18 4.13 15.13
C HIS A 112 -6.28 5.05 16.37
N PRO A 113 -6.97 4.65 17.47
CA PRO A 113 -7.11 5.49 18.68
C PRO A 113 -5.78 5.90 19.30
N LEU A 114 -4.75 5.05 19.20
CA LEU A 114 -3.39 5.36 19.66
C LEU A 114 -2.54 6.10 18.63
N GLY A 115 -3.15 6.57 17.52
CA GLY A 115 -2.49 7.25 16.40
C GLY A 115 -2.03 6.30 15.31
N GLY A 116 -1.60 6.87 14.16
CA GLY A 116 -1.33 6.08 12.96
C GLY A 116 -2.60 5.64 12.23
N VAL A 117 -2.47 4.67 11.35
CA VAL A 117 -3.55 4.21 10.45
C VAL A 117 -3.71 2.70 10.56
N MET A 118 -4.94 2.23 10.77
CA MET A 118 -5.31 0.84 10.54
C MET A 118 -5.61 0.66 9.05
N VAL A 119 -4.94 -0.29 8.44
CA VAL A 119 -5.08 -0.67 7.03
C VAL A 119 -5.79 -2.02 6.99
N LEU A 120 -7.03 -2.04 6.54
CA LEU A 120 -7.83 -3.26 6.43
C LEU A 120 -7.78 -3.75 4.99
N VAL A 121 -7.37 -5.00 4.77
CA VAL A 121 -7.26 -5.62 3.45
C VAL A 121 -7.83 -7.02 3.46
N GLY A 122 -8.54 -7.37 2.38
CA GLY A 122 -8.94 -8.75 2.09
C GLY A 122 -8.10 -9.34 0.98
N THR A 123 -7.75 -10.62 1.09
CA THR A 123 -7.18 -11.37 -0.04
C THR A 123 -8.31 -11.79 -0.99
N GLY A 124 -7.94 -12.14 -2.20
CA GLY A 124 -8.82 -12.65 -3.24
C GLY A 124 -8.64 -11.94 -4.57
N LYS A 125 -9.00 -12.64 -5.62
CA LYS A 125 -9.10 -12.11 -6.98
C LYS A 125 -10.30 -12.74 -7.68
N LEU A 126 -10.92 -12.01 -8.61
CA LEU A 126 -12.04 -12.51 -9.42
C LEU A 126 -12.02 -11.80 -10.78
N PHE A 127 -11.06 -12.13 -11.64
CA PHE A 127 -10.91 -11.54 -12.98
C PHE A 127 -10.31 -12.49 -14.02
N GLU A 128 -9.93 -13.71 -13.63
CA GLU A 128 -9.45 -14.75 -14.54
C GLU A 128 -10.45 -15.91 -14.62
N VAL A 129 -10.41 -16.65 -15.71
CA VAL A 129 -11.20 -17.88 -15.85
C VAL A 129 -10.73 -18.88 -14.78
N GLY A 130 -11.67 -19.42 -14.00
CA GLY A 130 -11.40 -20.35 -12.91
C GLY A 130 -11.26 -19.71 -11.52
N ASP A 131 -11.20 -18.38 -11.41
CA ASP A 131 -11.14 -17.72 -10.09
C ASP A 131 -12.40 -17.96 -9.23
N ASN A 132 -13.50 -18.34 -9.84
CA ASN A 132 -14.76 -18.68 -9.18
C ASN A 132 -14.94 -20.18 -8.93
N GLU A 133 -13.95 -20.99 -9.26
CA GLU A 133 -13.98 -22.43 -9.05
C GLU A 133 -13.38 -22.81 -7.71
N VAL A 134 -14.00 -23.75 -7.01
CA VAL A 134 -13.42 -24.34 -5.80
C VAL A 134 -12.26 -25.25 -6.23
N PRO A 135 -11.04 -25.04 -5.74
CA PRO A 135 -9.92 -25.92 -6.08
C PRO A 135 -10.23 -27.38 -5.74
N ALA A 136 -9.81 -28.31 -6.62
CA ALA A 136 -10.05 -29.74 -6.41
C ALA A 136 -9.44 -30.30 -5.11
N ASN A 137 -8.44 -29.61 -4.55
CA ASN A 137 -7.79 -29.91 -3.27
C ASN A 137 -8.33 -29.05 -2.11
N TYR A 138 -9.49 -28.43 -2.27
CA TYR A 138 -10.10 -27.63 -1.21
C TYR A 138 -10.51 -28.54 -0.05
N ASP A 139 -10.07 -28.18 1.13
CA ASP A 139 -10.44 -28.80 2.40
C ASP A 139 -11.04 -27.73 3.31
N GLN A 140 -12.19 -27.99 3.89
CA GLN A 140 -12.89 -27.05 4.76
C GLN A 140 -12.09 -26.67 6.02
N ASP A 141 -11.19 -27.52 6.46
CA ASP A 141 -10.42 -27.32 7.70
C ASP A 141 -9.01 -26.78 7.43
N SER A 142 -8.43 -27.01 6.26
CA SER A 142 -7.03 -26.67 5.93
C SER A 142 -6.85 -26.05 4.55
N GLY A 143 -7.94 -25.85 3.81
CA GLY A 143 -7.94 -25.39 2.42
C GLY A 143 -7.26 -24.04 2.21
N PRO A 144 -7.07 -23.61 0.96
CA PRO A 144 -6.61 -22.27 0.69
C PRO A 144 -7.75 -21.27 0.98
N PHE A 145 -7.69 -20.58 2.12
CA PHE A 145 -8.69 -19.56 2.49
C PHE A 145 -8.26 -18.18 2.10
N ASP A 146 -9.20 -17.37 1.63
CA ASP A 146 -9.04 -15.94 1.63
C ASP A 146 -9.18 -15.38 3.05
N SER A 147 -8.48 -14.31 3.33
CA SER A 147 -8.32 -13.78 4.68
C SER A 147 -8.57 -12.27 4.72
N LEU A 148 -9.05 -11.78 5.86
CA LEU A 148 -9.11 -10.37 6.18
C LEU A 148 -8.02 -10.04 7.19
N TYR A 149 -7.22 -9.03 6.88
CA TYR A 149 -6.12 -8.56 7.74
C TYR A 149 -6.36 -7.12 8.19
N GLY A 150 -6.04 -6.86 9.46
CA GLY A 150 -5.94 -5.53 10.02
C GLY A 150 -4.49 -5.22 10.36
N LEU A 151 -3.89 -4.29 9.65
CA LEU A 151 -2.48 -3.92 9.78
C LEU A 151 -2.39 -2.53 10.40
N TRP A 152 -1.58 -2.37 11.45
CA TRP A 152 -1.41 -1.08 12.08
C TRP A 152 -0.11 -0.40 11.63
N ASP A 153 -0.26 0.64 10.82
CA ASP A 153 0.85 1.56 10.50
C ASP A 153 0.95 2.61 11.62
N THR A 154 1.99 2.51 12.43
CA THR A 154 2.22 3.40 13.57
C THR A 154 2.85 4.74 13.18
N ALA A 155 3.30 4.89 11.93
CA ALA A 155 3.93 6.12 11.47
C ALA A 155 2.99 7.32 11.57
N ARG A 156 3.53 8.46 11.95
CA ARG A 156 2.79 9.72 12.10
C ARG A 156 3.28 10.75 11.09
N LEU A 157 2.33 11.49 10.54
CA LEU A 157 2.63 12.65 9.71
C LEU A 157 2.95 13.84 10.62
N SER A 158 4.12 14.43 10.43
CA SER A 158 4.48 15.73 11.03
C SER A 158 4.46 16.80 9.97
N ILE A 159 4.02 18.00 10.36
CA ILE A 159 4.03 19.20 9.51
C ILE A 159 4.83 20.25 10.27
N ASP A 160 5.94 20.72 9.70
CA ASP A 160 6.75 21.76 10.30
C ASP A 160 6.15 23.17 10.11
N ARG A 161 6.78 24.19 10.68
CA ARG A 161 6.32 25.58 10.59
C ARG A 161 6.33 26.14 9.17
N ASN A 162 7.09 25.53 8.27
CA ASN A 162 7.18 25.91 6.86
C ASN A 162 6.19 25.12 5.99
N GLY A 163 5.38 24.25 6.58
CA GLY A 163 4.44 23.40 5.89
C GLY A 163 5.03 22.15 5.25
N ASN A 164 6.31 21.82 5.53
CA ASN A 164 6.91 20.57 5.06
C ASN A 164 6.30 19.40 5.80
N ARG A 165 6.00 18.36 5.06
CA ARG A 165 5.37 17.15 5.55
C ARG A 165 6.35 15.99 5.55
N THR A 166 6.41 15.26 6.65
CA THR A 166 7.27 14.08 6.78
C THR A 166 6.56 12.98 7.54
N TRP A 167 6.74 11.75 7.10
CA TRP A 167 6.35 10.57 7.87
C TRP A 167 7.49 10.18 8.80
N ALA A 168 7.21 10.06 10.08
CA ALA A 168 8.14 9.58 11.09
C ALA A 168 7.58 8.32 11.74
N ALA A 169 8.45 7.36 12.02
CA ALA A 169 8.10 6.22 12.86
C ALA A 169 7.72 6.70 14.26
N ASP A 170 6.80 6.00 14.88
CA ASP A 170 6.41 6.29 16.26
C ASP A 170 7.23 5.42 17.22
N ASP A 171 8.16 6.04 17.94
CA ASP A 171 8.99 5.41 18.98
C ASP A 171 8.20 5.19 20.28
N ARG A 172 6.96 4.71 20.22
CA ARG A 172 6.18 4.44 21.43
C ARG A 172 6.82 3.34 22.26
N LYS A 173 6.90 3.59 23.57
CA LYS A 173 7.26 2.57 24.53
C LYS A 173 6.09 1.59 24.69
N ASN A 174 6.39 0.31 24.56
CA ASN A 174 5.48 -0.76 24.93
C ASN A 174 5.21 -0.75 26.43
N ALA A 175 4.18 -1.48 26.88
CA ALA A 175 3.87 -1.58 28.30
C ALA A 175 5.02 -2.17 29.16
N ASP A 176 5.95 -2.90 28.53
CA ASP A 176 7.16 -3.46 29.14
C ASP A 176 8.36 -2.49 29.16
N GLY A 177 8.17 -1.24 28.70
CA GLY A 177 9.22 -0.22 28.61
C GLY A 177 10.14 -0.33 27.41
N SER A 178 10.01 -1.36 26.58
CA SER A 178 10.72 -1.47 25.31
C SER A 178 10.19 -0.43 24.30
N THR A 179 11.06 0.05 23.41
CA THR A 179 10.64 0.93 22.31
C THR A 179 10.17 0.05 21.16
N SER A 180 8.92 0.21 20.76
CA SER A 180 8.46 -0.31 19.49
C SER A 180 9.15 0.51 18.40
N LYS A 181 10.29 0.04 17.90
CA LYS A 181 10.88 0.64 16.70
C LYS A 181 9.88 0.44 15.58
N GLY A 182 9.25 1.53 15.12
CA GLY A 182 8.59 1.54 13.84
C GLY A 182 9.56 0.95 12.82
N ASN A 183 9.06 0.14 11.93
CA ASN A 183 9.90 -0.61 10.98
C ASN A 183 10.55 0.37 9.99
N ASP A 184 11.59 1.07 10.45
CA ASP A 184 12.48 1.92 9.66
C ASP A 184 13.50 1.02 8.95
N GLY A 185 13.03 0.28 7.99
CA GLY A 185 13.90 -0.51 7.14
C GLY A 185 13.88 -0.01 5.71
#